data_cb9137dfb4d5e7851a3cdc0a6a2a14f4
#
_entry.id   cb9137dfb4d5e7851a3cdc0a6a2a14f4
#
_cell.length_a   1.000
_cell.length_b   1.000
_cell.length_c   1.000
_cell.angle_alpha   90.00
_cell.angle_beta   90.00
_cell.angle_gamma   90.00
#
_symmetry.space_group_name_H-M   'P 1'
#
loop_
_entity.id
_entity.type
_entity.pdbx_description
1 polymer ?
#
loop_
_entity_poly.entity_id
_entity_poly.type
_entity_poly.pdbx_seq_one_letter_code
_entity_poly.pdbx_strand_id
1 'polypeptide(L)'
;MIFNKQSSATKVLDKFEVSPIRRLLSFIWYKVFCQSKSKIDNTYFDGNRLEIERAPEPTDVFWGNLHVSTSTRIKTTFKTYFATLIVLGAVFGINLGINIWKSDLESSGGNNGAIRLLTIFMSFFVVFFNTLLGRVIRIFSAFEKHETYTKYNLSVAVKLTFAMFVNTALIPVLVNVELEDWFTNAGLVVDAFYNLLSVCFFSPLSYYFNPFYGIKLLRQRAEESKGADSKLTQRKANSLFEGPPLDMAQRYANTMLIYIMTVFFAPLMAIAPVVGLGGNIFSYWVEKYLLLRRHRRPEEMGPTIAFFFANSIPWFMLLYAISNFVWVNRLSDGQNSPGLVGLILMSIYIVLPIRSYINKKFGADIFRFDEHTYQKNKHQFLADYKTENPMTRKEALEENAAEEAQAAAEEAKKGGAGFGARMFQAGKGMVMNFGRGMQRAMAPGIAMMRRPAA
;
A
#
# COMPACT_ATOMS: atom_id res chain seq x y z
N MET A 1 -19.73 -17.83 -5.06
CA MET A 1 -21.00 -17.29 -5.60
C MET A 1 -20.66 -16.18 -6.59
N ILE A 2 -21.17 -16.25 -7.80
CA ILE A 2 -21.04 -15.21 -8.81
C ILE A 2 -22.40 -14.51 -8.91
N PHE A 3 -22.41 -13.20 -8.70
CA PHE A 3 -23.61 -12.39 -8.80
C PHE A 3 -23.65 -11.69 -10.17
N ASN A 4 -24.81 -11.71 -10.81
CA ASN A 4 -24.99 -11.05 -12.10
C ASN A 4 -25.08 -9.52 -11.98
N LYS A 5 -25.50 -9.02 -10.80
CA LYS A 5 -25.61 -7.59 -10.50
C LYS A 5 -24.80 -7.23 -9.26
N GLN A 6 -24.09 -6.11 -9.32
CA GLN A 6 -23.29 -5.61 -8.20
C GLN A 6 -24.16 -5.25 -6.98
N SER A 7 -25.36 -4.72 -7.20
CA SER A 7 -26.32 -4.41 -6.13
C SER A 7 -26.72 -5.64 -5.33
N SER A 8 -26.87 -6.79 -5.99
CA SER A 8 -27.19 -8.06 -5.31
C SER A 8 -26.02 -8.55 -4.46
N ALA A 9 -24.79 -8.43 -4.95
CA ALA A 9 -23.59 -8.76 -4.19
C ALA A 9 -23.45 -7.86 -2.96
N THR A 10 -23.67 -6.56 -3.10
CA THR A 10 -23.58 -5.59 -2.00
C THR A 10 -24.64 -5.86 -0.93
N LYS A 11 -25.89 -6.14 -1.31
CA LYS A 11 -26.94 -6.50 -0.36
C LYS A 11 -26.63 -7.75 0.46
N VAL A 12 -26.00 -8.75 -0.17
CA VAL A 12 -25.57 -9.96 0.52
C VAL A 12 -24.41 -9.65 1.47
N LEU A 13 -23.40 -8.89 1.02
CA LEU A 13 -22.30 -8.46 1.86
C LEU A 13 -22.79 -7.68 3.08
N ASP A 14 -23.63 -6.67 2.89
CA ASP A 14 -24.20 -5.85 3.98
C ASP A 14 -24.96 -6.68 5.01
N LYS A 15 -25.63 -7.75 4.57
CA LYS A 15 -26.34 -8.65 5.46
C LYS A 15 -25.42 -9.55 6.28
N PHE A 16 -24.31 -10.00 5.70
CA PHE A 16 -23.40 -10.96 6.32
C PHE A 16 -22.14 -10.30 6.92
N GLU A 17 -21.80 -9.06 6.51
CA GLU A 17 -20.69 -8.31 7.04
C GLU A 17 -21.02 -7.80 8.45
N VAL A 18 -20.39 -8.38 9.45
CA VAL A 18 -20.53 -7.93 10.83
C VAL A 18 -19.24 -7.23 11.25
N SER A 19 -19.37 -5.95 11.64
CA SER A 19 -18.22 -5.20 12.13
C SER A 19 -17.54 -5.94 13.30
N PRO A 20 -16.20 -5.90 13.41
CA PRO A 20 -15.46 -6.59 14.48
C PRO A 20 -15.89 -6.17 15.89
N ILE A 21 -16.32 -4.92 16.06
CA ILE A 21 -16.87 -4.40 17.34
C ILE A 21 -18.21 -5.06 17.65
N ARG A 22 -19.07 -5.22 16.66
CA ARG A 22 -20.37 -5.91 16.84
C ARG A 22 -20.17 -7.40 17.13
N ARG A 23 -19.13 -8.03 16.53
CA ARG A 23 -18.70 -9.41 16.88
C ARG A 23 -18.31 -9.51 18.35
N LEU A 24 -17.45 -8.59 18.80
CA LEU A 24 -16.99 -8.57 20.20
C LEU A 24 -18.13 -8.32 21.16
N LEU A 25 -18.99 -7.33 20.89
CA LEU A 25 -20.15 -7.02 21.71
C LEU A 25 -21.16 -8.17 21.73
N SER A 26 -21.45 -8.82 20.59
CA SER A 26 -22.33 -9.97 20.54
C SER A 26 -21.75 -11.18 21.24
N PHE A 27 -20.44 -11.40 21.18
CA PHE A 27 -19.75 -12.45 21.94
C PHE A 27 -19.80 -12.20 23.44
N ILE A 28 -19.54 -10.96 23.89
CA ILE A 28 -19.65 -10.57 25.30
C ILE A 28 -21.09 -10.70 25.78
N TRP A 29 -22.05 -10.20 25.00
CA TRP A 29 -23.47 -10.28 25.31
C TRP A 29 -23.95 -11.74 25.43
N TYR A 30 -23.57 -12.60 24.51
CA TYR A 30 -23.85 -14.02 24.54
C TYR A 30 -23.27 -14.71 25.77
N LYS A 31 -22.02 -14.38 26.13
CA LYS A 31 -21.33 -14.98 27.27
C LYS A 31 -21.87 -14.50 28.63
N VAL A 32 -22.35 -13.25 28.68
CA VAL A 32 -22.88 -12.64 29.93
C VAL A 32 -24.34 -12.99 30.15
N PHE A 33 -25.17 -13.05 29.09
CA PHE A 33 -26.63 -13.21 29.23
C PHE A 33 -27.16 -14.61 28.87
N CYS A 34 -26.32 -15.60 28.65
CA CYS A 34 -26.66 -17.00 28.39
C CYS A 34 -27.89 -17.21 27.45
N GLN A 35 -28.07 -16.36 26.45
CA GLN A 35 -29.18 -16.48 25.52
C GLN A 35 -28.97 -17.58 24.49
N SER A 36 -29.98 -18.41 24.25
CA SER A 36 -29.95 -19.49 23.28
C SER A 36 -29.66 -19.00 21.88
N LYS A 37 -28.77 -19.69 21.17
CA LYS A 37 -28.30 -19.41 19.79
C LYS A 37 -29.43 -19.34 18.74
N SER A 38 -30.63 -19.79 19.07
CA SER A 38 -31.73 -20.08 18.10
C SER A 38 -32.51 -18.86 17.59
N LYS A 39 -32.30 -17.66 18.13
CA LYS A 39 -33.05 -16.45 17.73
C LYS A 39 -32.24 -15.39 16.97
N ILE A 40 -30.96 -15.61 16.74
CA ILE A 40 -30.09 -14.61 16.14
C ILE A 40 -29.60 -15.13 14.80
N ASP A 41 -30.30 -14.77 13.75
CA ASP A 41 -29.91 -14.78 12.36
C ASP A 41 -29.96 -16.10 11.56
N ASN A 42 -30.66 -16.02 10.41
CA ASN A 42 -30.54 -16.90 9.25
C ASN A 42 -29.12 -16.91 8.62
N THR A 43 -28.09 -16.56 9.38
CA THR A 43 -26.68 -16.49 8.96
C THR A 43 -25.87 -17.71 9.38
N TYR A 44 -26.53 -18.71 10.01
CA TYR A 44 -25.89 -19.96 10.38
C TYR A 44 -26.25 -21.06 9.37
N PHE A 45 -25.23 -21.81 8.97
CA PHE A 45 -25.37 -23.02 8.18
C PHE A 45 -24.65 -24.15 8.92
N ASP A 46 -25.33 -25.25 9.14
CA ASP A 46 -24.80 -26.43 9.84
C ASP A 46 -24.10 -26.10 11.17
N GLY A 47 -24.70 -25.25 11.98
CA GLY A 47 -24.17 -24.81 13.28
C GLY A 47 -23.01 -23.82 13.23
N ASN A 48 -22.48 -23.54 12.04
CA ASN A 48 -21.41 -22.59 11.81
C ASN A 48 -21.96 -21.28 11.19
N ARG A 49 -21.39 -20.16 11.61
CA ARG A 49 -21.73 -18.87 11.04
C ARG A 49 -21.13 -18.74 9.65
N LEU A 50 -21.94 -18.36 8.67
CA LEU A 50 -21.47 -18.02 7.34
C LEU A 50 -20.73 -16.68 7.37
N GLU A 51 -19.47 -16.68 6.98
CA GLU A 51 -18.69 -15.48 6.72
C GLU A 51 -18.59 -15.28 5.20
N ILE A 52 -19.06 -14.15 4.72
CA ILE A 52 -19.05 -13.81 3.30
C ILE A 52 -18.16 -12.57 3.14
N GLU A 53 -17.09 -12.73 2.37
CA GLU A 53 -16.18 -11.65 2.01
C GLU A 53 -16.12 -11.51 0.49
N ARG A 54 -15.71 -10.34 0.02
CA ARG A 54 -15.38 -10.18 -1.40
C ARG A 54 -14.23 -11.10 -1.76
N ALA A 55 -14.38 -11.83 -2.85
CA ALA A 55 -13.29 -12.59 -3.40
C ALA A 55 -12.16 -11.64 -3.82
N PRO A 56 -10.89 -11.93 -3.47
CA PRO A 56 -9.76 -11.14 -3.95
C PRO A 56 -9.59 -11.31 -5.46
N GLU A 57 -8.86 -10.40 -6.10
CA GLU A 57 -8.48 -10.57 -7.50
C GLU A 57 -7.65 -11.86 -7.67
N PRO A 58 -7.89 -12.66 -8.73
CA PRO A 58 -7.17 -13.94 -8.90
C PRO A 58 -5.64 -13.79 -8.95
N THR A 59 -5.15 -12.71 -9.54
CA THR A 59 -3.72 -12.35 -9.62
C THR A 59 -3.14 -11.90 -8.30
N ASP A 60 -3.96 -11.44 -7.35
CA ASP A 60 -3.56 -11.01 -6.00
C ASP A 60 -3.36 -12.18 -5.03
N VAL A 61 -3.78 -13.41 -5.39
CA VAL A 61 -3.77 -14.55 -4.49
C VAL A 61 -2.40 -15.24 -4.45
N PHE A 62 -1.85 -15.41 -3.26
CA PHE A 62 -0.70 -16.26 -3.02
C PHE A 62 -1.13 -17.73 -2.89
N TRP A 63 -1.32 -18.40 -4.02
CA TRP A 63 -1.79 -19.80 -4.09
C TRP A 63 -1.00 -20.76 -3.20
N GLY A 64 0.32 -20.56 -3.09
CA GLY A 64 1.19 -21.38 -2.24
C GLY A 64 0.96 -21.19 -0.73
N ASN A 65 0.24 -20.14 -0.29
CA ASN A 65 0.03 -19.83 1.12
C ASN A 65 -1.37 -20.22 1.62
N LEU A 66 -2.28 -20.67 0.76
CA LEU A 66 -3.66 -20.99 1.12
C LEU A 66 -3.77 -22.15 2.11
N HIS A 67 -2.80 -23.07 2.10
CA HIS A 67 -2.77 -24.23 3.00
C HIS A 67 -2.43 -23.87 4.45
N VAL A 68 -1.96 -22.63 4.72
CA VAL A 68 -1.52 -22.21 6.05
C VAL A 68 -2.72 -21.86 6.92
N SER A 69 -2.85 -22.52 8.07
CA SER A 69 -3.93 -22.26 9.00
C SER A 69 -3.87 -20.84 9.60
N THR A 70 -5.01 -20.26 9.88
CA THR A 70 -5.12 -18.91 10.50
C THR A 70 -4.38 -18.81 11.84
N SER A 71 -4.40 -19.87 12.67
CA SER A 71 -3.67 -19.93 13.94
C SER A 71 -2.17 -19.84 13.74
N THR A 72 -1.62 -20.57 12.77
CA THR A 72 -0.19 -20.51 12.43
C THR A 72 0.20 -19.13 11.94
N ARG A 73 -0.65 -18.52 11.10
CA ARG A 73 -0.45 -17.18 10.57
C ARG A 73 -0.40 -16.13 11.69
N ILE A 74 -1.35 -16.17 12.64
CA ILE A 74 -1.37 -15.25 13.79
C ILE A 74 -0.11 -15.41 14.64
N LYS A 75 0.31 -16.64 14.95
CA LYS A 75 1.54 -16.89 15.72
C LYS A 75 2.77 -16.34 15.01
N THR A 76 2.87 -16.52 13.70
CA THR A 76 4.00 -16.04 12.90
C THR A 76 3.98 -14.52 12.83
N THR A 77 2.82 -13.90 12.63
CA THR A 77 2.65 -12.45 12.67
C THR A 77 3.11 -11.87 14.00
N PHE A 78 2.74 -12.47 15.11
CA PHE A 78 3.20 -12.03 16.43
C PHE A 78 4.73 -12.10 16.57
N LYS A 79 5.35 -13.19 16.11
CA LYS A 79 6.83 -13.33 16.12
C LYS A 79 7.49 -12.24 15.24
N THR A 80 6.95 -11.95 14.09
CA THR A 80 7.51 -10.93 13.18
C THR A 80 7.35 -9.52 13.73
N TYR A 81 6.23 -9.21 14.42
CA TYR A 81 6.08 -7.95 15.14
C TYR A 81 7.13 -7.79 16.24
N PHE A 82 7.36 -8.83 17.03
CA PHE A 82 8.38 -8.82 18.09
C PHE A 82 9.79 -8.64 17.50
N ALA A 83 10.14 -9.37 16.45
CA ALA A 83 11.41 -9.19 15.73
C ALA A 83 11.55 -7.78 15.15
N THR A 84 10.47 -7.23 14.59
CA THR A 84 10.45 -5.85 14.09
C THR A 84 10.70 -4.83 15.21
N LEU A 85 10.13 -5.05 16.41
CA LEU A 85 10.36 -4.19 17.57
C LEU A 85 11.82 -4.21 18.02
N ILE A 86 12.48 -5.37 18.01
CA ILE A 86 13.91 -5.48 18.34
C ILE A 86 14.76 -4.67 17.36
N VAL A 87 14.52 -4.83 16.05
CA VAL A 87 15.27 -4.10 15.02
C VAL A 87 14.98 -2.59 15.12
N LEU A 88 13.71 -2.22 15.34
CA LEU A 88 13.32 -0.83 15.55
C LEU A 88 14.03 -0.23 16.77
N GLY A 89 14.09 -0.98 17.88
CA GLY A 89 14.81 -0.56 19.09
C GLY A 89 16.31 -0.36 18.84
N ALA A 90 16.95 -1.22 18.04
CA ALA A 90 18.35 -1.06 17.68
C ALA A 90 18.58 0.19 16.82
N VAL A 91 17.77 0.40 15.77
CA VAL A 91 17.85 1.60 14.91
C VAL A 91 17.54 2.87 15.72
N PHE A 92 16.52 2.80 16.58
CA PHE A 92 16.17 3.88 17.49
C PHE A 92 17.34 4.25 18.40
N GLY A 93 17.98 3.26 19.03
CA GLY A 93 19.15 3.49 19.91
C GLY A 93 20.34 4.12 19.17
N ILE A 94 20.62 3.69 17.94
CA ILE A 94 21.67 4.29 17.10
C ILE A 94 21.33 5.76 16.81
N ASN A 95 20.11 6.03 16.34
CA ASN A 95 19.68 7.39 16.02
C ASN A 95 19.64 8.29 17.27
N LEU A 96 19.18 7.78 18.41
CA LEU A 96 19.21 8.50 19.68
C LEU A 96 20.64 8.86 20.07
N GLY A 97 21.58 7.90 20.00
CA GLY A 97 23.00 8.15 20.30
C GLY A 97 23.62 9.23 19.41
N ILE A 98 23.30 9.22 18.11
CA ILE A 98 23.78 10.24 17.17
C ILE A 98 23.19 11.62 17.51
N ASN A 99 21.91 11.69 17.90
CA ASN A 99 21.28 12.96 18.29
C ASN A 99 21.82 13.51 19.60
N ILE A 100 22.09 12.65 20.61
CA ILE A 100 22.76 13.06 21.86
C ILE A 100 24.15 13.61 21.54
N TRP A 101 24.94 12.92 20.72
CA TRP A 101 26.25 13.39 20.29
C TRP A 101 26.20 14.76 19.60
N LYS A 102 25.16 14.99 18.75
CA LYS A 102 24.91 16.29 18.15
C LYS A 102 24.66 17.36 19.23
N SER A 103 23.80 17.09 20.19
CA SER A 103 23.47 18.00 21.30
C SER A 103 24.71 18.37 22.12
N ASP A 104 25.59 17.39 22.38
CA ASP A 104 26.86 17.64 23.08
C ASP A 104 27.80 18.56 22.29
N LEU A 105 27.88 18.42 20.97
CA LEU A 105 28.66 19.31 20.10
C LEU A 105 28.10 20.73 20.09
N GLU A 106 26.79 20.89 20.17
CA GLU A 106 26.09 22.17 20.23
C GLU A 106 26.37 22.90 21.54
N SER A 107 26.31 22.18 22.67
CA SER A 107 26.60 22.71 24.00
C SER A 107 28.09 23.13 24.17
N SER A 108 28.99 22.52 23.38
CA SER A 108 30.44 22.84 23.38
C SER A 108 30.79 24.10 22.59
N GLY A 109 29.83 24.90 22.12
CA GLY A 109 30.04 26.19 21.47
C GLY A 109 30.46 26.10 19.99
N GLY A 110 29.98 25.07 19.29
CA GLY A 110 30.20 24.87 17.86
C GLY A 110 29.67 26.02 16.98
N ASN A 111 30.26 26.21 15.80
CA ASN A 111 29.79 27.20 14.82
C ASN A 111 28.37 26.90 14.36
N ASN A 112 27.44 27.87 14.49
CA ASN A 112 26.02 27.76 14.09
C ASN A 112 25.82 27.25 12.66
N GLY A 113 26.72 27.58 11.72
CA GLY A 113 26.69 27.08 10.36
C GLY A 113 26.99 25.57 10.26
N ALA A 114 27.98 25.09 11.03
CA ALA A 114 28.32 23.67 11.09
C ALA A 114 27.22 22.84 11.73
N ILE A 115 26.57 23.38 12.78
CA ILE A 115 25.45 22.75 13.48
C ILE A 115 24.26 22.58 12.52
N ARG A 116 23.89 23.60 11.74
CA ARG A 116 22.82 23.51 10.74
C ARG A 116 23.12 22.48 9.65
N LEU A 117 24.33 22.45 9.14
CA LEU A 117 24.76 21.44 8.18
C LEU A 117 24.68 20.02 8.77
N LEU A 118 25.09 19.86 10.03
CA LEU A 118 24.99 18.58 10.75
C LEU A 118 23.52 18.13 10.89
N THR A 119 22.60 19.04 11.24
CA THR A 119 21.16 18.74 11.34
C THR A 119 20.57 18.29 10.00
N ILE A 120 20.93 18.97 8.90
CA ILE A 120 20.52 18.55 7.55
C ILE A 120 21.07 17.15 7.24
N PHE A 121 22.34 16.91 7.53
CA PHE A 121 23.00 15.63 7.28
C PHE A 121 22.35 14.50 8.10
N MET A 122 22.01 14.75 9.36
CA MET A 122 21.29 13.80 10.21
C MET A 122 19.89 13.44 9.66
N SER A 123 19.19 14.40 9.06
CA SER A 123 17.90 14.12 8.42
C SER A 123 18.04 13.17 7.22
N PHE A 124 19.14 13.19 6.50
CA PHE A 124 19.44 12.18 5.46
C PHE A 124 19.70 10.79 6.04
N PHE A 125 20.40 10.71 7.18
CA PHE A 125 20.60 9.44 7.89
C PHE A 125 19.27 8.82 8.33
N VAL A 126 18.34 9.63 8.84
CA VAL A 126 17.00 9.15 9.19
C VAL A 126 16.29 8.52 7.99
N VAL A 127 16.36 9.16 6.81
CA VAL A 127 15.77 8.60 5.58
C VAL A 127 16.48 7.31 5.16
N PHE A 128 17.80 7.25 5.30
CA PHE A 128 18.58 6.04 5.02
C PHE A 128 18.16 4.88 5.93
N PHE A 129 18.09 5.10 7.25
CA PHE A 129 17.64 4.09 8.21
C PHE A 129 16.17 3.67 7.97
N ASN A 130 15.30 4.60 7.63
CA ASN A 130 13.93 4.28 7.28
C ASN A 130 13.85 3.38 6.02
N THR A 131 14.73 3.59 5.06
CA THR A 131 14.84 2.72 3.87
C THR A 131 15.36 1.34 4.21
N LEU A 132 16.34 1.23 5.11
CA LEU A 132 16.88 -0.02 5.62
C LEU A 132 15.81 -0.80 6.40
N LEU A 133 15.10 -0.14 7.32
CA LEU A 133 13.96 -0.71 8.05
C LEU A 133 12.91 -1.26 7.09
N GLY A 134 12.62 -0.56 6.01
CA GLY A 134 11.69 -1.00 4.98
C GLY A 134 12.09 -2.35 4.36
N ARG A 135 13.37 -2.59 4.13
CA ARG A 135 13.86 -3.88 3.61
C ARG A 135 13.70 -5.00 4.64
N VAL A 136 14.07 -4.75 5.88
CA VAL A 136 13.98 -5.73 6.98
C VAL A 136 12.52 -6.10 7.25
N ILE A 137 11.63 -5.11 7.33
CA ILE A 137 10.19 -5.31 7.56
C ILE A 137 9.57 -6.18 6.46
N ARG A 138 9.97 -5.99 5.18
CA ARG A 138 9.48 -6.83 4.06
C ARG A 138 9.93 -8.28 4.20
N ILE A 139 11.18 -8.50 4.58
CA ILE A 139 11.68 -9.84 4.82
C ILE A 139 10.88 -10.52 5.94
N PHE A 140 10.65 -9.84 7.05
CA PHE A 140 9.85 -10.39 8.15
C PHE A 140 8.39 -10.61 7.77
N SER A 141 7.77 -9.69 7.04
CA SER A 141 6.39 -9.83 6.59
C SER A 141 6.20 -10.96 5.56
N ALA A 142 7.24 -11.33 4.81
CA ALA A 142 7.18 -12.48 3.91
C ALA A 142 7.03 -13.81 4.68
N PHE A 143 7.55 -13.91 5.92
CA PHE A 143 7.37 -15.09 6.77
C PHE A 143 5.94 -15.24 7.33
N GLU A 144 5.11 -14.18 7.28
CA GLU A 144 3.71 -14.23 7.77
C GLU A 144 2.77 -15.02 6.88
N LYS A 145 3.22 -15.34 5.65
CA LYS A 145 2.47 -16.15 4.68
C LYS A 145 1.04 -15.66 4.46
N HIS A 146 0.90 -14.38 4.14
CA HIS A 146 -0.39 -13.79 3.80
C HIS A 146 -1.05 -14.51 2.62
N GLU A 147 -2.37 -14.45 2.56
CA GLU A 147 -3.18 -15.08 1.49
C GLU A 147 -3.10 -14.29 0.20
N THR A 148 -2.99 -12.95 0.30
CA THR A 148 -2.99 -12.05 -0.85
C THR A 148 -1.83 -11.07 -0.79
N TYR A 149 -1.39 -10.64 -1.97
CA TYR A 149 -0.36 -9.60 -2.11
C TYR A 149 -0.82 -8.27 -1.50
N THR A 150 -2.11 -7.95 -1.62
CA THR A 150 -2.74 -6.78 -0.99
C THR A 150 -2.63 -6.83 0.53
N LYS A 151 -2.97 -7.97 1.19
CA LYS A 151 -2.83 -8.14 2.66
C LYS A 151 -1.35 -8.05 3.10
N TYR A 152 -0.44 -8.61 2.32
CA TYR A 152 1.00 -8.50 2.55
C TYR A 152 1.46 -7.03 2.50
N ASN A 153 1.14 -6.30 1.42
CA ASN A 153 1.52 -4.89 1.28
C ASN A 153 0.90 -4.01 2.38
N LEU A 154 -0.34 -4.29 2.79
CA LEU A 154 -0.97 -3.58 3.90
C LEU A 154 -0.23 -3.81 5.21
N SER A 155 0.13 -5.07 5.52
CA SER A 155 0.91 -5.39 6.72
C SER A 155 2.26 -4.68 6.74
N VAL A 156 2.97 -4.69 5.61
CA VAL A 156 4.24 -3.98 5.45
C VAL A 156 4.04 -2.48 5.63
N ALA A 157 3.05 -1.88 4.97
CA ALA A 157 2.79 -0.43 5.03
C ALA A 157 2.52 0.05 6.46
N VAL A 158 1.69 -0.67 7.23
CA VAL A 158 1.35 -0.33 8.62
C VAL A 158 2.58 -0.40 9.52
N LYS A 159 3.32 -1.51 9.47
CA LYS A 159 4.54 -1.69 10.27
C LYS A 159 5.59 -0.63 9.94
N LEU A 160 5.78 -0.38 8.65
CA LEU A 160 6.76 0.58 8.17
C LEU A 160 6.39 2.00 8.58
N THR A 161 5.11 2.40 8.45
CA THR A 161 4.62 3.71 8.89
C THR A 161 4.90 3.92 10.38
N PHE A 162 4.57 2.93 11.21
CA PHE A 162 4.82 2.99 12.65
C PHE A 162 6.32 3.09 12.96
N ALA A 163 7.13 2.24 12.36
CA ALA A 163 8.58 2.23 12.55
C ALA A 163 9.23 3.56 12.13
N MET A 164 8.82 4.08 10.98
CA MET A 164 9.30 5.37 10.47
C MET A 164 8.85 6.53 11.36
N PHE A 165 7.63 6.53 11.87
CA PHE A 165 7.15 7.55 12.78
C PHE A 165 7.94 7.57 14.10
N VAL A 166 8.14 6.40 14.71
CA VAL A 166 8.96 6.28 15.92
C VAL A 166 10.37 6.82 15.68
N ASN A 167 10.97 6.41 14.57
CA ASN A 167 12.35 6.79 14.25
C ASN A 167 12.50 8.27 13.87
N THR A 168 11.47 8.89 13.26
CA THR A 168 11.57 10.25 12.72
C THR A 168 11.01 11.31 13.66
N ALA A 169 9.92 11.00 14.39
CA ALA A 169 9.21 11.94 15.23
C ALA A 169 9.58 11.83 16.71
N LEU A 170 9.67 10.59 17.24
CA LEU A 170 9.86 10.43 18.69
C LEU A 170 11.30 10.70 19.14
N ILE A 171 12.29 10.45 18.30
CA ILE A 171 13.70 10.69 18.67
C ILE A 171 13.96 12.18 18.96
N PRO A 172 13.62 13.14 18.09
CA PRO A 172 13.79 14.55 18.41
C PRO A 172 13.06 14.99 19.70
N VAL A 173 11.87 14.42 19.92
CA VAL A 173 11.08 14.72 21.14
C VAL A 173 11.80 14.21 22.41
N LEU A 174 12.41 13.02 22.35
CA LEU A 174 13.11 12.43 23.49
C LEU A 174 14.49 13.06 23.75
N VAL A 175 15.12 13.60 22.73
CA VAL A 175 16.38 14.33 22.88
C VAL A 175 16.12 15.70 23.49
N ASN A 176 15.07 16.39 23.06
CA ASN A 176 14.72 17.74 23.51
C ASN A 176 13.55 17.66 24.50
N VAL A 177 13.74 17.05 25.66
CA VAL A 177 12.69 16.91 26.70
C VAL A 177 12.42 18.24 27.40
N GLU A 178 13.46 19.04 27.61
CA GLU A 178 13.35 20.33 28.28
C GLU A 178 12.70 21.38 27.39
N LEU A 179 11.78 22.16 27.97
CA LEU A 179 11.02 23.18 27.22
C LEU A 179 11.93 24.28 26.67
N GLU A 180 13.00 24.62 27.37
CA GLU A 180 13.96 25.65 26.99
C GLU A 180 14.65 25.33 25.66
N ASP A 181 14.83 24.04 25.36
CA ASP A 181 15.49 23.58 24.14
C ASP A 181 14.58 23.56 22.90
N TRP A 182 13.27 23.71 23.07
CA TRP A 182 12.33 23.52 21.95
C TRP A 182 12.48 24.54 20.83
N PHE A 183 12.80 25.80 21.17
CA PHE A 183 12.86 26.92 20.23
C PHE A 183 14.29 27.41 19.99
N THR A 184 15.30 26.70 20.46
CA THR A 184 16.70 27.00 20.17
C THR A 184 17.08 26.69 18.71
N ASN A 185 18.23 27.18 18.25
CA ASN A 185 18.70 26.96 16.85
C ASN A 185 18.89 25.50 16.47
N ALA A 186 19.03 24.60 17.43
CA ALA A 186 19.20 23.17 17.27
C ALA A 186 18.12 22.34 18.00
N GLY A 187 17.05 23.03 18.44
CA GLY A 187 15.99 22.45 19.26
C GLY A 187 14.98 21.64 18.49
N LEU A 188 13.96 21.18 19.23
CA LEU A 188 12.91 20.31 18.74
C LEU A 188 12.21 20.82 17.48
N VAL A 189 11.87 22.11 17.42
CA VAL A 189 11.14 22.71 16.29
C VAL A 189 11.97 22.66 15.02
N VAL A 190 13.28 22.96 15.12
CA VAL A 190 14.21 22.95 13.99
C VAL A 190 14.44 21.52 13.50
N ASP A 191 14.66 20.57 14.40
CA ASP A 191 14.85 19.17 14.05
C ASP A 191 13.57 18.57 13.41
N ALA A 192 12.42 18.86 13.98
CA ALA A 192 11.13 18.44 13.43
C ALA A 192 10.87 19.02 12.03
N PHE A 193 11.22 20.29 11.83
CA PHE A 193 11.10 20.96 10.53
C PHE A 193 11.97 20.32 9.46
N TYR A 194 13.25 20.10 9.72
CA TYR A 194 14.14 19.44 8.76
C TYR A 194 13.78 17.98 8.50
N ASN A 195 13.33 17.26 9.52
CA ASN A 195 12.84 15.90 9.35
C ASN A 195 11.56 15.86 8.50
N LEU A 196 10.60 16.76 8.74
CA LEU A 196 9.40 16.87 7.92
C LEU A 196 9.75 17.23 6.47
N LEU A 197 10.65 18.18 6.27
CA LEU A 197 11.11 18.61 4.94
C LEU A 197 11.79 17.45 4.20
N SER A 198 12.59 16.68 4.92
CA SER A 198 13.30 15.51 4.39
C SER A 198 12.31 14.42 3.96
N VAL A 199 11.31 14.13 4.75
CA VAL A 199 10.27 13.14 4.41
C VAL A 199 9.42 13.62 3.23
N CYS A 200 9.05 14.90 3.20
CA CYS A 200 8.20 15.48 2.16
C CYS A 200 8.88 15.57 0.79
N PHE A 201 10.17 15.91 0.73
CA PHE A 201 10.84 16.22 -0.51
C PHE A 201 11.98 15.26 -0.83
N PHE A 202 12.83 14.93 0.16
CA PHE A 202 13.97 14.07 -0.09
C PHE A 202 13.59 12.61 -0.34
N SER A 203 12.60 12.06 0.38
CA SER A 203 12.13 10.70 0.14
C SER A 203 11.65 10.48 -1.31
N PRO A 204 10.70 11.25 -1.86
CA PRO A 204 10.29 11.13 -3.26
C PRO A 204 11.45 11.37 -4.24
N LEU A 205 12.30 12.35 -3.95
CA LEU A 205 13.45 12.66 -4.78
C LEU A 205 14.46 11.52 -4.83
N SER A 206 14.67 10.80 -3.73
CA SER A 206 15.56 9.63 -3.67
C SER A 206 15.07 8.48 -4.57
N TYR A 207 13.76 8.34 -4.75
CA TYR A 207 13.19 7.38 -5.70
C TYR A 207 13.40 7.82 -7.14
N TYR A 208 13.31 9.11 -7.41
CA TYR A 208 13.61 9.68 -8.73
C TYR A 208 15.08 9.50 -9.10
N PHE A 209 16.00 9.86 -8.21
CA PHE A 209 17.44 9.76 -8.40
C PHE A 209 18.05 8.43 -7.93
N ASN A 210 17.32 7.32 -8.03
CA ASN A 210 17.79 6.02 -7.60
C ASN A 210 19.05 5.59 -8.39
N PRO A 211 20.24 5.49 -7.74
CA PRO A 211 21.49 5.16 -8.42
C PRO A 211 21.49 3.75 -9.03
N PHE A 212 20.79 2.79 -8.41
CA PHE A 212 20.68 1.43 -8.92
C PHE A 212 19.94 1.38 -10.26
N TYR A 213 18.99 2.31 -10.48
CA TYR A 213 18.33 2.44 -11.76
C TYR A 213 19.27 3.03 -12.81
N GLY A 214 20.12 3.99 -12.44
CA GLY A 214 21.18 4.52 -13.29
C GLY A 214 22.14 3.42 -13.76
N ILE A 215 22.59 2.56 -12.84
CA ILE A 215 23.44 1.40 -13.16
C ILE A 215 22.69 0.42 -14.10
N LYS A 216 21.40 0.21 -13.87
CA LYS A 216 20.57 -0.62 -14.76
C LYS A 216 20.52 -0.06 -16.17
N LEU A 217 20.30 1.25 -16.34
CA LEU A 217 20.31 1.92 -17.65
C LEU A 217 21.66 1.80 -18.37
N LEU A 218 22.75 1.94 -17.63
CA LEU A 218 24.10 1.74 -18.21
C LEU A 218 24.29 0.31 -18.70
N ARG A 219 23.83 -0.69 -17.95
CA ARG A 219 23.87 -2.09 -18.38
C ARG A 219 22.98 -2.35 -19.58
N GLN A 220 21.78 -1.75 -19.64
CA GLN A 220 20.91 -1.84 -20.82
C GLN A 220 21.62 -1.33 -22.07
N ARG A 221 22.19 -0.13 -22.02
CA ARG A 221 22.96 0.45 -23.13
C ARG A 221 24.13 -0.41 -23.55
N ALA A 222 24.85 -0.98 -22.59
CA ALA A 222 25.97 -1.87 -22.85
C ALA A 222 25.54 -3.18 -23.53
N GLU A 223 24.38 -3.73 -23.20
CA GLU A 223 23.84 -4.93 -23.87
C GLU A 223 23.21 -4.59 -25.23
N GLU A 224 22.59 -3.43 -25.38
CA GLU A 224 22.09 -2.93 -26.67
C GLU A 224 23.21 -2.76 -27.68
N SER A 225 24.38 -2.27 -27.27
CA SER A 225 25.55 -2.10 -28.14
C SER A 225 26.13 -3.43 -28.65
N LYS A 226 25.93 -4.54 -27.93
CA LYS A 226 26.37 -5.89 -28.36
C LYS A 226 25.45 -6.50 -29.45
N GLY A 227 24.19 -6.04 -29.53
CA GLY A 227 23.24 -6.52 -30.50
C GLY A 227 23.06 -8.04 -30.49
N ALA A 228 23.34 -8.69 -31.62
CA ALA A 228 23.22 -10.13 -31.79
C ALA A 228 24.27 -10.95 -30.97
N ASP A 229 25.37 -10.33 -30.59
CA ASP A 229 26.44 -10.99 -29.80
C ASP A 229 26.13 -11.04 -28.29
N SER A 230 25.00 -10.57 -27.85
CA SER A 230 24.57 -10.62 -26.46
C SER A 230 24.39 -12.09 -26.02
N LYS A 231 25.10 -12.48 -24.97
CA LYS A 231 25.03 -13.82 -24.36
C LYS A 231 23.96 -13.94 -23.26
N LEU A 232 23.08 -12.93 -23.17
CA LEU A 232 22.00 -12.94 -22.15
C LEU A 232 20.94 -13.99 -22.49
N THR A 233 20.54 -14.75 -21.47
CA THR A 233 19.33 -15.58 -21.60
C THR A 233 18.10 -14.68 -21.69
N GLN A 234 17.03 -15.14 -22.39
CA GLN A 234 15.80 -14.38 -22.56
C GLN A 234 15.24 -13.87 -21.23
N ARG A 235 15.27 -14.68 -20.18
CA ARG A 235 14.84 -14.30 -18.83
C ARG A 235 15.65 -13.12 -18.25
N LYS A 236 16.98 -13.16 -18.42
CA LYS A 236 17.87 -12.06 -17.96
C LYS A 236 17.66 -10.81 -18.79
N ALA A 237 17.50 -10.93 -20.10
CA ALA A 237 17.19 -9.82 -20.99
C ALA A 237 15.85 -9.16 -20.57
N ASN A 238 14.77 -9.94 -20.40
CA ASN A 238 13.49 -9.41 -19.95
C ASN A 238 13.64 -8.67 -18.60
N SER A 239 14.30 -9.25 -17.61
CA SER A 239 14.51 -8.60 -16.31
C SER A 239 15.36 -7.32 -16.36
N LEU A 240 16.28 -7.24 -17.35
CA LEU A 240 17.12 -6.08 -17.56
C LEU A 240 16.33 -4.93 -18.20
N PHE A 241 15.51 -5.23 -19.23
CA PHE A 241 14.80 -4.21 -20.01
C PHE A 241 13.43 -3.85 -19.41
N GLU A 242 12.83 -4.71 -18.62
CA GLU A 242 11.58 -4.41 -17.89
C GLU A 242 11.82 -3.36 -16.81
N GLY A 243 10.85 -2.44 -16.61
CA GLY A 243 10.91 -1.46 -15.53
C GLY A 243 10.99 -2.12 -14.14
N PRO A 244 11.53 -1.45 -13.12
CA PRO A 244 11.53 -1.97 -11.76
C PRO A 244 10.08 -2.11 -11.24
N PRO A 245 9.79 -3.09 -10.36
CA PRO A 245 8.48 -3.22 -9.75
C PRO A 245 8.17 -2.00 -8.87
N LEU A 246 6.90 -1.62 -8.81
CA LEU A 246 6.43 -0.57 -7.93
C LEU A 246 6.20 -1.12 -6.53
N ASP A 247 6.85 -0.51 -5.54
CA ASP A 247 6.67 -0.86 -4.12
C ASP A 247 5.52 -0.04 -3.52
N MET A 248 4.30 -0.56 -3.60
CA MET A 248 3.11 0.12 -3.10
C MET A 248 3.15 0.32 -1.59
N ALA A 249 3.63 -0.67 -0.82
CA ALA A 249 3.68 -0.59 0.63
C ALA A 249 4.54 0.60 1.10
N GLN A 250 5.72 0.79 0.49
CA GLN A 250 6.60 1.91 0.79
C GLN A 250 5.96 3.26 0.45
N ARG A 251 5.26 3.34 -0.70
CA ARG A 251 4.61 4.58 -1.15
C ARG A 251 3.51 5.01 -0.20
N TYR A 252 2.62 4.08 0.18
CA TYR A 252 1.59 4.34 1.16
C TYR A 252 2.16 4.66 2.54
N ALA A 253 3.20 3.95 2.99
CA ALA A 253 3.86 4.24 4.26
C ALA A 253 4.47 5.65 4.31
N ASN A 254 5.13 6.10 3.24
CA ASN A 254 5.68 7.46 3.17
C ASN A 254 4.57 8.52 3.19
N THR A 255 3.50 8.31 2.42
CA THR A 255 2.36 9.24 2.42
C THR A 255 1.71 9.31 3.82
N MET A 256 1.49 8.16 4.47
CA MET A 256 1.00 8.12 5.86
C MET A 256 1.94 8.84 6.80
N LEU A 257 3.26 8.67 6.66
CA LEU A 257 4.25 9.35 7.48
C LEU A 257 4.17 10.86 7.32
N ILE A 258 4.03 11.39 6.09
CA ILE A 258 3.85 12.83 5.87
C ILE A 258 2.63 13.34 6.64
N TYR A 259 1.47 12.64 6.55
CA TYR A 259 0.27 13.01 7.30
C TYR A 259 0.48 12.97 8.81
N ILE A 260 1.04 11.89 9.33
CA ILE A 260 1.28 11.71 10.77
C ILE A 260 2.23 12.77 11.31
N MET A 261 3.35 13.02 10.62
CA MET A 261 4.32 14.05 11.00
C MET A 261 3.69 15.45 10.98
N THR A 262 2.93 15.74 9.93
CA THR A 262 2.24 17.03 9.78
C THR A 262 1.28 17.27 10.93
N VAL A 263 0.39 16.32 11.23
CA VAL A 263 -0.61 16.50 12.29
C VAL A 263 0.00 16.48 13.69
N PHE A 264 1.06 15.71 13.90
CA PHE A 264 1.74 15.59 15.19
C PHE A 264 2.47 16.89 15.57
N PHE A 265 3.12 17.53 14.62
CA PHE A 265 3.87 18.77 14.87
C PHE A 265 3.10 20.05 14.54
N ALA A 266 1.90 19.97 13.95
CA ALA A 266 1.12 21.17 13.61
C ALA A 266 0.83 22.12 14.78
N PRO A 267 0.51 21.64 16.01
CA PRO A 267 0.28 22.54 17.14
C PRO A 267 1.56 23.24 17.63
N LEU A 268 2.71 22.61 17.45
CA LEU A 268 4.01 23.15 17.82
C LEU A 268 4.58 24.09 16.74
N MET A 269 4.28 23.79 15.47
CA MET A 269 4.89 24.42 14.31
C MET A 269 3.80 24.70 13.25
N ALA A 270 3.27 25.93 13.25
CA ALA A 270 2.18 26.36 12.35
C ALA A 270 2.47 26.19 10.85
N ILE A 271 3.76 26.13 10.45
CA ILE A 271 4.17 25.91 9.06
C ILE A 271 4.07 24.43 8.64
N ALA A 272 3.95 23.48 9.56
CA ALA A 272 3.93 22.05 9.23
C ALA A 272 2.82 21.65 8.25
N PRO A 273 1.56 22.12 8.36
CA PRO A 273 0.51 21.83 7.39
C PRO A 273 0.85 22.32 5.97
N VAL A 274 1.50 23.48 5.86
CA VAL A 274 1.89 24.06 4.56
C VAL A 274 2.97 23.19 3.91
N VAL A 275 3.98 22.83 4.67
CA VAL A 275 5.07 21.94 4.20
C VAL A 275 4.51 20.55 3.85
N GLY A 276 3.63 19.98 4.68
CA GLY A 276 2.98 18.70 4.44
C GLY A 276 2.12 18.70 3.17
N LEU A 277 1.36 19.78 2.93
CA LEU A 277 0.59 19.95 1.69
C LEU A 277 1.51 20.01 0.47
N GLY A 278 2.55 20.85 0.53
CA GLY A 278 3.57 20.96 -0.52
C GLY A 278 4.25 19.63 -0.81
N GLY A 279 4.63 18.89 0.25
CA GLY A 279 5.21 17.56 0.15
C GLY A 279 4.29 16.53 -0.52
N ASN A 280 2.99 16.55 -0.20
CA ASN A 280 2.02 15.65 -0.85
C ASN A 280 1.82 15.97 -2.34
N ILE A 281 1.74 17.26 -2.70
CA ILE A 281 1.67 17.70 -4.10
C ILE A 281 2.93 17.25 -4.86
N PHE A 282 4.10 17.50 -4.28
CA PHE A 282 5.37 17.10 -4.88
C PHE A 282 5.46 15.58 -5.06
N SER A 283 5.15 14.82 -4.01
CA SER A 283 5.12 13.36 -4.04
C SER A 283 4.18 12.83 -5.13
N TYR A 284 2.97 13.40 -5.25
CA TYR A 284 2.02 13.01 -6.29
C TYR A 284 2.62 13.13 -7.70
N TRP A 285 3.28 14.24 -8.03
CA TRP A 285 3.85 14.43 -9.36
C TRP A 285 5.04 13.52 -9.63
N VAL A 286 5.92 13.33 -8.63
CA VAL A 286 7.05 12.41 -8.74
C VAL A 286 6.56 10.98 -8.92
N GLU A 287 5.61 10.53 -8.12
CA GLU A 287 5.06 9.17 -8.20
C GLU A 287 4.32 8.93 -9.53
N LYS A 288 3.56 9.90 -9.98
CA LYS A 288 2.88 9.84 -11.29
C LYS A 288 3.89 9.69 -12.43
N TYR A 289 4.97 10.46 -12.40
CA TYR A 289 6.04 10.34 -13.40
C TYR A 289 6.68 8.96 -13.35
N LEU A 290 7.05 8.49 -12.16
CA LEU A 290 7.70 7.20 -11.95
C LEU A 290 6.83 6.04 -12.42
N LEU A 291 5.53 6.06 -12.08
CA LEU A 291 4.56 5.04 -12.47
C LEU A 291 4.39 4.98 -14.00
N LEU A 292 4.26 6.13 -14.64
CA LEU A 292 3.99 6.19 -16.09
C LEU A 292 5.22 5.96 -16.96
N ARG A 293 6.42 6.29 -16.47
CA ARG A 293 7.63 6.34 -17.31
C ARG A 293 8.72 5.36 -16.91
N ARG A 294 8.72 4.85 -15.68
CA ARG A 294 9.86 4.11 -15.15
C ARG A 294 9.52 2.73 -14.62
N HIS A 295 8.40 2.60 -13.90
CA HIS A 295 7.98 1.33 -13.34
C HIS A 295 7.27 0.46 -14.38
N ARG A 296 7.36 -0.87 -14.23
CA ARG A 296 6.50 -1.79 -14.93
C ARG A 296 5.05 -1.61 -14.43
N ARG A 297 4.09 -2.01 -15.25
CA ARG A 297 2.69 -2.05 -14.83
C ARG A 297 2.59 -2.88 -13.53
N PRO A 298 2.05 -2.32 -12.44
CA PRO A 298 1.84 -3.09 -11.22
C PRO A 298 0.83 -4.20 -11.46
N GLU A 299 0.94 -5.28 -10.69
CA GLU A 299 -0.07 -6.33 -10.66
C GLU A 299 -1.40 -5.76 -10.20
N GLU A 300 -2.50 -6.35 -10.66
CA GLU A 300 -3.83 -5.91 -10.26
C GLU A 300 -4.02 -6.24 -8.77
N MET A 301 -4.18 -5.20 -7.97
CA MET A 301 -4.38 -5.30 -6.53
C MET A 301 -5.74 -4.77 -6.15
N GLY A 302 -6.35 -5.40 -5.14
CA GLY A 302 -7.60 -4.93 -4.59
C GLY A 302 -7.48 -3.52 -3.97
N PRO A 303 -8.59 -2.77 -3.86
CA PRO A 303 -8.62 -1.40 -3.34
C PRO A 303 -8.42 -1.31 -1.81
N THR A 304 -8.14 -2.42 -1.14
CA THR A 304 -8.10 -2.53 0.33
C THR A 304 -7.09 -1.57 0.96
N ILE A 305 -5.91 -1.38 0.34
CA ILE A 305 -4.88 -0.45 0.86
C ILE A 305 -5.40 0.99 0.82
N ALA A 306 -6.05 1.39 -0.28
CA ALA A 306 -6.61 2.74 -0.42
C ALA A 306 -7.76 2.98 0.58
N PHE A 307 -8.63 1.99 0.77
CA PHE A 307 -9.70 2.06 1.79
C PHE A 307 -9.12 2.11 3.21
N PHE A 308 -8.08 1.34 3.49
CA PHE A 308 -7.41 1.41 4.80
C PHE A 308 -6.86 2.81 5.06
N PHE A 309 -6.17 3.40 4.08
CA PHE A 309 -5.66 4.76 4.18
C PHE A 309 -6.79 5.79 4.42
N ALA A 310 -7.86 5.73 3.63
CA ALA A 310 -9.02 6.63 3.80
C ALA A 310 -9.69 6.46 5.18
N ASN A 311 -9.76 5.23 5.69
CA ASN A 311 -10.30 4.94 7.01
C ASN A 311 -9.35 5.30 8.15
N SER A 312 -8.07 5.56 7.87
CA SER A 312 -7.08 6.01 8.86
C SER A 312 -7.16 7.51 9.13
N ILE A 313 -7.84 8.31 8.29
CA ILE A 313 -7.95 9.77 8.47
C ILE A 313 -8.51 10.17 9.85
N PRO A 314 -9.58 9.56 10.40
CA PRO A 314 -10.06 9.86 11.75
C PRO A 314 -9.00 9.63 12.83
N TRP A 315 -8.15 8.61 12.68
CA TRP A 315 -7.04 8.33 13.59
C TRP A 315 -5.95 9.40 13.53
N PHE A 316 -5.70 9.98 12.36
CA PHE A 316 -4.79 11.13 12.24
C PHE A 316 -5.37 12.37 12.93
N MET A 317 -6.69 12.58 12.85
CA MET A 317 -7.34 13.66 13.59
C MET A 317 -7.29 13.44 15.11
N LEU A 318 -7.41 12.19 15.58
CA LEU A 318 -7.19 11.86 16.99
C LEU A 318 -5.75 12.15 17.41
N LEU A 319 -4.77 11.76 16.59
CA LEU A 319 -3.37 12.05 16.84
C LEU A 319 -3.11 13.56 16.93
N TYR A 320 -3.76 14.36 16.07
CA TYR A 320 -3.72 15.82 16.17
C TYR A 320 -4.30 16.33 17.49
N ALA A 321 -5.44 15.79 17.93
CA ALA A 321 -6.03 16.18 19.20
C ALA A 321 -5.14 15.82 20.39
N ILE A 322 -4.50 14.63 20.36
CA ILE A 322 -3.52 14.20 21.37
C ILE A 322 -2.30 15.14 21.36
N SER A 323 -1.73 15.39 20.19
CA SER A 323 -0.54 16.25 20.06
C SER A 323 -0.85 17.69 20.48
N ASN A 324 -2.00 18.24 20.11
CA ASN A 324 -2.44 19.55 20.53
C ASN A 324 -2.56 19.62 22.06
N PHE A 325 -3.20 18.62 22.67
CA PHE A 325 -3.30 18.57 24.12
C PHE A 325 -1.90 18.52 24.77
N VAL A 326 -1.02 17.66 24.29
CA VAL A 326 0.33 17.48 24.86
C VAL A 326 1.18 18.74 24.69
N TRP A 327 1.29 19.28 23.47
CA TRP A 327 2.17 20.40 23.18
C TRP A 327 1.68 21.70 23.84
N VAL A 328 0.39 22.02 23.68
CA VAL A 328 -0.17 23.25 24.24
C VAL A 328 -0.24 23.17 25.74
N ASN A 329 -0.54 22.01 26.34
CA ASN A 329 -0.53 21.84 27.80
C ASN A 329 0.86 22.07 28.39
N ARG A 330 1.92 21.63 27.71
CA ARG A 330 3.30 21.82 28.13
C ARG A 330 3.72 23.32 28.01
N LEU A 331 3.25 24.01 26.94
CA LEU A 331 3.55 25.42 26.70
C LEU A 331 2.75 26.38 27.59
N SER A 332 1.59 25.95 28.11
CA SER A 332 0.66 26.78 28.92
C SER A 332 0.67 26.42 30.41
N ASP A 333 1.70 25.74 30.90
CA ASP A 333 1.83 25.28 32.29
C ASP A 333 0.58 24.55 32.82
N GLY A 334 -0.02 23.72 31.98
CA GLY A 334 -1.17 22.89 32.33
C GLY A 334 -2.55 23.53 32.09
N GLN A 335 -2.63 24.73 31.54
CA GLN A 335 -3.90 25.44 31.31
C GLN A 335 -4.45 25.23 29.89
N ASN A 336 -4.67 23.98 29.47
CA ASN A 336 -5.22 23.68 28.14
C ASN A 336 -6.58 22.98 28.20
N SER A 337 -7.58 23.63 28.80
CA SER A 337 -8.95 23.08 28.84
C SER A 337 -9.61 22.91 27.45
N PRO A 338 -9.42 23.80 26.44
CA PRO A 338 -9.95 23.57 25.10
C PRO A 338 -9.34 22.36 24.40
N GLY A 339 -8.04 22.10 24.59
CA GLY A 339 -7.36 20.93 24.04
C GLY A 339 -7.91 19.62 24.62
N LEU A 340 -8.20 19.59 25.92
CA LEU A 340 -8.83 18.47 26.58
C LEU A 340 -10.23 18.17 26.01
N VAL A 341 -11.06 19.21 25.84
CA VAL A 341 -12.39 19.05 25.23
C VAL A 341 -12.29 18.51 23.82
N GLY A 342 -11.37 19.03 23.00
CA GLY A 342 -11.12 18.52 21.64
C GLY A 342 -10.70 17.05 21.62
N LEU A 343 -9.84 16.64 22.55
CA LEU A 343 -9.41 15.25 22.71
C LEU A 343 -10.59 14.32 23.08
N ILE A 344 -11.43 14.75 24.02
CA ILE A 344 -12.62 13.99 24.44
C ILE A 344 -13.59 13.83 23.25
N LEU A 345 -13.91 14.92 22.55
CA LEU A 345 -14.82 14.89 21.42
C LEU A 345 -14.32 13.98 20.28
N MET A 346 -13.02 14.03 19.95
CA MET A 346 -12.44 13.15 18.94
C MET A 346 -12.44 11.68 19.40
N SER A 347 -12.19 11.41 20.66
CA SER A 347 -12.27 10.04 21.21
C SER A 347 -13.69 9.49 21.11
N ILE A 348 -14.69 10.30 21.46
CA ILE A 348 -16.11 9.94 21.31
C ILE A 348 -16.45 9.70 19.84
N TYR A 349 -15.98 10.56 18.91
CA TYR A 349 -16.22 10.39 17.47
C TYR A 349 -15.70 9.05 16.92
N ILE A 350 -14.54 8.59 17.40
CA ILE A 350 -13.97 7.31 16.95
C ILE A 350 -14.73 6.10 17.51
N VAL A 351 -15.14 6.17 18.78
CA VAL A 351 -15.88 5.08 19.43
C VAL A 351 -17.28 4.94 18.87
N LEU A 352 -17.95 6.05 18.60
CA LEU A 352 -19.30 6.04 18.04
C LEU A 352 -19.25 5.79 16.51
N PRO A 353 -20.09 4.90 15.96
CA PRO A 353 -20.14 4.63 14.52
C PRO A 353 -20.87 5.75 13.75
N ILE A 354 -20.52 7.01 14.01
CA ILE A 354 -21.16 8.21 13.45
C ILE A 354 -21.06 8.19 11.91
N ARG A 355 -19.90 7.81 11.37
CA ARG A 355 -19.69 7.71 9.92
C ARG A 355 -20.63 6.68 9.28
N SER A 356 -20.81 5.53 9.92
CA SER A 356 -21.72 4.49 9.44
C SER A 356 -23.18 4.97 9.48
N TYR A 357 -23.55 5.71 10.55
CA TYR A 357 -24.87 6.29 10.68
C TYR A 357 -25.13 7.36 9.61
N ILE A 358 -24.20 8.26 9.39
CA ILE A 358 -24.29 9.31 8.35
C ILE A 358 -24.40 8.68 6.96
N ASN A 359 -23.54 7.71 6.64
CA ASN A 359 -23.58 7.01 5.36
C ASN A 359 -24.91 6.27 5.15
N LYS A 360 -25.48 5.68 6.19
CA LYS A 360 -26.78 5.01 6.12
C LYS A 360 -27.95 5.99 5.94
N LYS A 361 -27.87 7.18 6.53
CA LYS A 361 -28.97 8.17 6.50
C LYS A 361 -28.88 9.10 5.29
N PHE A 362 -27.69 9.49 4.88
CA PHE A 362 -27.45 10.50 3.84
C PHE A 362 -26.64 9.94 2.65
N GLY A 363 -26.15 8.71 2.75
CA GLY A 363 -25.49 8.05 1.63
C GLY A 363 -26.50 7.89 0.52
N ALA A 364 -26.46 8.78 -0.46
CA ALA A 364 -27.11 8.54 -1.72
C ALA A 364 -26.62 7.19 -2.24
N ASP A 365 -27.49 6.42 -2.87
CA ASP A 365 -27.14 5.21 -3.62
C ASP A 365 -26.10 5.59 -4.70
N ILE A 366 -24.84 5.72 -4.26
CA ILE A 366 -23.68 6.04 -5.11
C ILE A 366 -23.47 4.91 -6.13
N PHE A 367 -24.11 3.77 -5.93
CA PHE A 367 -23.98 2.57 -6.75
C PHE A 367 -25.19 2.36 -7.66
N ARG A 368 -25.53 3.34 -8.49
CA ARG A 368 -26.39 3.12 -9.67
C ARG A 368 -25.63 2.46 -10.84
N PHE A 369 -24.76 1.48 -10.55
CA PHE A 369 -24.04 0.73 -11.59
C PHE A 369 -24.68 -0.63 -11.91
N ASP A 370 -26.02 -0.74 -11.84
CA ASP A 370 -26.74 -1.94 -12.26
C ASP A 370 -26.84 -2.11 -13.79
N GLU A 371 -26.35 -1.13 -14.56
CA GLU A 371 -26.31 -1.19 -16.01
C GLU A 371 -25.29 -2.20 -16.56
N HIS A 372 -24.25 -2.51 -15.78
CA HIS A 372 -23.21 -3.46 -16.14
C HIS A 372 -23.49 -4.82 -15.49
N THR A 373 -24.06 -5.75 -16.26
CA THR A 373 -24.20 -7.15 -15.85
C THR A 373 -22.91 -7.91 -16.11
N TYR A 374 -22.57 -8.88 -15.24
CA TYR A 374 -21.40 -9.75 -15.39
C TYR A 374 -21.36 -10.41 -16.77
N GLN A 375 -22.49 -10.92 -17.27
CA GLN A 375 -22.57 -11.58 -18.58
C GLN A 375 -22.19 -10.66 -19.76
N LYS A 376 -22.51 -9.37 -19.68
CA LYS A 376 -22.14 -8.40 -20.73
C LYS A 376 -20.65 -8.07 -20.74
N ASN A 377 -20.02 -8.12 -19.55
CA ASN A 377 -18.63 -7.68 -19.36
C ASN A 377 -17.66 -8.84 -19.10
N LYS A 378 -18.14 -10.10 -19.17
CA LYS A 378 -17.30 -11.30 -18.91
C LYS A 378 -15.99 -11.29 -19.72
N HIS A 379 -16.03 -10.83 -20.95
CA HIS A 379 -14.86 -10.76 -21.84
C HIS A 379 -13.87 -9.62 -21.51
N GLN A 380 -14.22 -8.72 -20.60
CA GLN A 380 -13.31 -7.66 -20.14
C GLN A 380 -12.42 -8.13 -18.96
N PHE A 381 -12.80 -9.21 -18.30
CA PHE A 381 -12.02 -9.81 -17.23
C PHE A 381 -10.95 -10.72 -17.83
N LEU A 382 -9.70 -10.27 -17.75
CA LEU A 382 -8.54 -10.98 -18.32
C LEU A 382 -8.06 -12.14 -17.46
N ALA A 383 -8.38 -12.14 -16.16
CA ALA A 383 -7.92 -13.14 -15.21
C ALA A 383 -9.12 -13.88 -14.59
N ASP A 384 -9.03 -15.21 -14.56
CA ASP A 384 -9.98 -16.08 -13.89
C ASP A 384 -9.25 -16.95 -12.86
N TYR A 385 -9.96 -17.38 -11.81
CA TYR A 385 -9.40 -18.25 -10.76
C TYR A 385 -8.89 -19.58 -11.30
N LYS A 386 -9.50 -20.13 -12.35
CA LYS A 386 -9.05 -21.36 -12.96
C LYS A 386 -7.74 -21.17 -13.74
N THR A 387 -7.59 -20.06 -14.46
CA THR A 387 -6.41 -19.76 -15.28
C THR A 387 -5.22 -19.28 -14.47
N GLU A 388 -5.45 -18.64 -13.32
CA GLU A 388 -4.37 -18.16 -12.44
C GLU A 388 -3.92 -19.18 -11.41
N ASN A 389 -4.74 -20.16 -11.09
CA ASN A 389 -4.36 -21.24 -10.17
C ASN A 389 -3.34 -22.19 -10.83
N PRO A 390 -2.14 -22.36 -10.27
CA PRO A 390 -1.10 -23.22 -10.84
C PRO A 390 -1.53 -24.68 -11.07
N MET A 391 -2.48 -25.18 -10.27
CA MET A 391 -2.95 -26.57 -10.35
C MET A 391 -3.94 -26.78 -11.51
N THR A 392 -4.82 -25.82 -11.77
CA THR A 392 -5.88 -25.94 -12.79
C THR A 392 -5.56 -25.21 -14.08
N ARG A 393 -4.48 -24.44 -14.12
CA ARG A 393 -4.12 -23.57 -15.24
C ARG A 393 -4.05 -24.27 -16.59
N LYS A 394 -3.45 -25.46 -16.63
CA LYS A 394 -3.31 -26.20 -17.89
C LYS A 394 -4.66 -26.64 -18.44
N GLU A 395 -5.49 -27.26 -17.58
CA GLU A 395 -6.82 -27.73 -17.93
C GLU A 395 -7.73 -26.57 -18.35
N ALA A 396 -7.68 -25.44 -17.62
CA ALA A 396 -8.47 -24.26 -17.92
C ALA A 396 -8.07 -23.59 -19.26
N LEU A 397 -6.78 -23.59 -19.62
CA LEU A 397 -6.33 -23.05 -20.89
C LEU A 397 -6.75 -23.95 -22.06
N GLU A 398 -6.74 -25.28 -21.86
CA GLU A 398 -7.23 -26.25 -22.86
C GLU A 398 -8.75 -26.13 -23.01
N GLU A 399 -9.51 -25.99 -21.91
CA GLU A 399 -10.96 -25.80 -21.90
C GLU A 399 -11.35 -24.50 -22.62
N ASN A 400 -10.70 -23.38 -22.31
CA ASN A 400 -10.94 -22.10 -22.96
C ASN A 400 -10.61 -22.15 -24.47
N ALA A 401 -9.52 -22.79 -24.87
CA ALA A 401 -9.17 -22.95 -26.27
C ALA A 401 -10.21 -23.83 -27.02
N ALA A 402 -10.76 -24.84 -26.37
CA ALA A 402 -11.81 -25.67 -26.93
C ALA A 402 -13.13 -24.91 -27.07
N GLU A 403 -13.51 -24.11 -26.05
CA GLU A 403 -14.71 -23.24 -26.11
C GLU A 403 -14.60 -22.18 -27.24
N GLU A 404 -13.44 -21.52 -27.36
CA GLU A 404 -13.19 -20.56 -28.45
C GLU A 404 -13.28 -21.22 -29.84
N ALA A 405 -12.73 -22.42 -29.97
CA ALA A 405 -12.81 -23.17 -31.22
C ALA A 405 -14.26 -23.60 -31.57
N GLN A 406 -15.06 -23.98 -30.55
CA GLN A 406 -16.47 -24.31 -30.74
C GLN A 406 -17.29 -23.06 -31.09
N ALA A 407 -17.08 -21.93 -30.42
CA ALA A 407 -17.76 -20.67 -30.70
C ALA A 407 -17.46 -20.18 -32.15
N ALA A 408 -16.19 -20.27 -32.57
CA ALA A 408 -15.79 -19.94 -33.94
C ALA A 408 -16.42 -20.90 -34.97
N ALA A 409 -16.58 -22.17 -34.63
CA ALA A 409 -17.25 -23.14 -35.52
C ALA A 409 -18.76 -22.91 -35.59
N GLU A 410 -19.41 -22.49 -34.49
CA GLU A 410 -20.83 -22.10 -34.55
C GLU A 410 -21.08 -20.79 -35.29
N GLU A 411 -20.21 -19.79 -35.16
CA GLU A 411 -20.28 -18.56 -35.95
C GLU A 411 -20.08 -18.82 -37.45
N ALA A 412 -19.16 -19.71 -37.80
CA ALA A 412 -18.94 -20.15 -39.18
C ALA A 412 -20.16 -20.89 -39.75
N LYS A 413 -20.92 -21.60 -38.94
CA LYS A 413 -22.18 -22.28 -39.34
C LYS A 413 -23.36 -21.29 -39.49
N LYS A 414 -23.41 -20.22 -38.72
CA LYS A 414 -24.46 -19.18 -38.74
C LYS A 414 -24.26 -18.16 -39.86
N GLY A 415 -23.03 -17.90 -40.27
CA GLY A 415 -22.67 -17.05 -41.39
C GLY A 415 -22.51 -17.87 -42.66
N GLY A 416 -23.45 -17.77 -43.63
CA GLY A 416 -23.42 -18.53 -44.88
C GLY A 416 -22.05 -18.57 -45.55
N ALA A 417 -21.77 -19.62 -46.31
CA ALA A 417 -20.48 -20.10 -46.78
C ALA A 417 -19.52 -19.11 -47.52
N GLY A 418 -19.89 -17.87 -47.71
CA GLY A 418 -19.02 -16.83 -48.33
C GLY A 418 -18.34 -15.88 -47.35
N PHE A 419 -18.87 -15.70 -46.13
CA PHE A 419 -18.32 -14.79 -45.11
C PHE A 419 -17.36 -15.53 -44.17
N GLY A 420 -17.65 -16.81 -43.90
CA GLY A 420 -16.86 -17.65 -42.98
C GLY A 420 -15.43 -17.95 -43.45
N ALA A 421 -15.20 -18.05 -44.76
CA ALA A 421 -13.86 -18.29 -45.30
C ALA A 421 -12.92 -17.09 -45.10
N ARG A 422 -13.44 -15.85 -45.15
CA ARG A 422 -12.66 -14.64 -44.89
C ARG A 422 -12.39 -14.42 -43.40
N MET A 423 -13.34 -14.77 -42.52
CA MET A 423 -13.12 -14.72 -41.06
C MET A 423 -12.21 -15.84 -40.56
N PHE A 424 -12.27 -17.03 -41.15
CA PHE A 424 -11.36 -18.14 -40.81
C PHE A 424 -9.90 -17.82 -41.17
N GLN A 425 -9.65 -17.09 -42.24
CA GLN A 425 -8.33 -16.56 -42.56
C GLN A 425 -7.93 -15.40 -41.64
N ALA A 426 -8.88 -14.54 -41.24
CA ALA A 426 -8.63 -13.49 -40.22
C ALA A 426 -8.41 -14.08 -38.84
N GLY A 427 -9.15 -15.12 -38.43
CA GLY A 427 -8.98 -15.86 -37.17
C GLY A 427 -7.66 -16.61 -37.11
N LYS A 428 -7.22 -17.28 -38.19
CA LYS A 428 -5.87 -17.87 -38.29
C LYS A 428 -4.78 -16.81 -38.20
N GLY A 429 -4.99 -15.64 -38.80
CA GLY A 429 -4.10 -14.47 -38.66
C GLY A 429 -4.09 -13.93 -37.24
N MET A 430 -5.21 -13.96 -36.50
CA MET A 430 -5.33 -13.51 -35.15
C MET A 430 -4.71 -14.50 -34.15
N VAL A 431 -4.92 -15.80 -34.33
CA VAL A 431 -4.27 -16.85 -33.47
C VAL A 431 -2.77 -16.92 -33.76
N MET A 432 -2.33 -16.77 -35.01
CA MET A 432 -0.89 -16.61 -35.31
C MET A 432 -0.33 -15.27 -34.82
N ASN A 433 -1.11 -14.20 -34.80
CA ASN A 433 -0.71 -12.93 -34.22
C ASN A 433 -0.82 -12.94 -32.68
N PHE A 434 -1.70 -13.73 -32.08
CA PHE A 434 -1.73 -13.93 -30.63
C PHE A 434 -0.55 -14.77 -30.18
N GLY A 435 -0.20 -15.84 -30.90
CA GLY A 435 1.04 -16.58 -30.68
C GLY A 435 2.30 -15.74 -30.95
N ARG A 436 2.29 -14.90 -31.99
CA ARG A 436 3.34 -13.92 -32.27
C ARG A 436 3.26 -12.69 -31.37
N GLY A 437 2.07 -12.31 -30.88
CA GLY A 437 1.85 -11.28 -29.87
C GLY A 437 2.34 -11.72 -28.48
N MET A 438 2.13 -12.99 -28.12
CA MET A 438 2.72 -13.59 -26.93
C MET A 438 4.25 -13.73 -27.05
N GLN A 439 4.76 -14.12 -28.23
CA GLN A 439 6.19 -14.06 -28.50
C GLN A 439 6.74 -12.63 -28.60
N ARG A 440 5.95 -11.65 -29.07
CA ARG A 440 6.33 -10.21 -29.07
C ARG A 440 6.12 -9.55 -27.71
N ALA A 441 5.14 -9.96 -26.92
CA ALA A 441 5.00 -9.54 -25.52
C ALA A 441 6.10 -10.14 -24.64
N MET A 442 6.65 -11.31 -25.03
CA MET A 442 7.84 -11.88 -24.43
C MET A 442 9.17 -11.31 -24.99
N ALA A 443 9.11 -10.47 -26.03
CA ALA A 443 10.29 -9.83 -26.62
C ALA A 443 10.08 -8.31 -26.81
N PRO A 444 9.88 -7.52 -25.73
CA PRO A 444 9.69 -6.06 -25.88
C PRO A 444 10.97 -5.29 -26.22
N GLY A 445 12.14 -5.94 -26.34
CA GLY A 445 13.42 -5.27 -26.50
C GLY A 445 13.95 -5.08 -27.91
N ILE A 446 13.48 -5.81 -28.90
CA ILE A 446 14.12 -5.84 -30.22
C ILE A 446 13.43 -4.97 -31.27
N ALA A 447 12.15 -4.62 -31.08
CA ALA A 447 11.38 -3.88 -32.11
C ALA A 447 11.45 -2.36 -32.01
N MET A 448 12.12 -1.77 -31.01
CA MET A 448 12.33 -0.31 -30.91
C MET A 448 13.65 0.20 -31.51
N MET A 449 14.43 -0.64 -32.15
CA MET A 449 15.75 -0.27 -32.73
C MET A 449 15.70 0.34 -34.15
N ARG A 450 14.54 0.74 -34.67
CA ARG A 450 14.49 1.49 -35.93
C ARG A 450 13.70 2.78 -35.79
N ARG A 451 14.34 3.81 -35.23
CA ARG A 451 14.11 5.20 -35.66
C ARG A 451 15.39 5.70 -36.29
N PRO A 452 15.37 6.13 -37.56
CA PRO A 452 16.51 6.81 -38.13
C PRO A 452 16.68 8.15 -37.44
N ALA A 453 17.94 8.53 -37.22
CA ALA A 453 18.32 9.85 -36.79
C ALA A 453 17.88 10.87 -37.87
N ALA A 454 17.15 11.87 -37.43
CA ALA A 454 17.07 13.19 -38.01
C ALA A 454 16.96 14.20 -36.86
#